data_fd442031facdb709aac9ad5aa4e0dd83
#
_entry.id   fd442031facdb709aac9ad5aa4e0dd83
#
_cell.length_a   1.000
_cell.length_b   1.000
_cell.length_c   1.000
_cell.angle_alpha   90.00
_cell.angle_beta   90.00
_cell.angle_gamma   90.00
#
_symmetry.space_group_name_H-M   'P 1'
#
loop_
_entity.id
_entity.type
_entity.pdbx_description
1 polymer ?
#
loop_
_entity_poly.entity_id
_entity_poly.type
_entity_poly.pdbx_seq_one_letter_code
_entity_poly.pdbx_strand_id
1 'polypeptide(L)'
;AKDWFEENKIEFTRSRPGRKNDNMYVEERNGHVIRKMIGYANLDCREVAQYLNLYYDVMIPYLMHFVAVRRMLGKEKILSKYKRIYEKIPKTPYQRILEHKSISEEVKEKLRQEHSKLNPLILKKEMEKRLKKVYDIQRQFGNKRD
;
A
#
# COMPACT_ATOMS: atom_id res chain seq x y z
N ALA A 1 -6.93 -17.40 14.89
CA ALA A 1 -6.29 -16.74 13.72
C ALA A 1 -5.65 -17.77 12.80
N LYS A 2 -4.87 -18.73 13.34
CA LYS A 2 -4.16 -19.75 12.53
C LYS A 2 -5.14 -20.57 11.70
N ASP A 3 -6.20 -21.06 12.30
CA ASP A 3 -7.24 -21.87 11.66
C ASP A 3 -7.90 -21.13 10.47
N TRP A 4 -8.17 -19.82 10.64
CA TRP A 4 -8.70 -18.99 9.56
C TRP A 4 -7.75 -18.88 8.35
N PHE A 5 -6.43 -18.78 8.58
CA PHE A 5 -5.45 -18.75 7.49
C PHE A 5 -5.39 -20.11 6.75
N GLU A 6 -5.46 -21.20 7.48
CA GLU A 6 -5.47 -22.58 6.91
C GLU A 6 -6.73 -22.81 6.08
N GLU A 7 -7.93 -22.45 6.59
CA GLU A 7 -9.21 -22.54 5.87
C GLU A 7 -9.21 -21.73 4.56
N ASN A 8 -8.57 -20.57 4.56
CA ASN A 8 -8.48 -19.71 3.38
C ASN A 8 -7.27 -19.99 2.49
N LYS A 9 -6.52 -21.06 2.76
CA LYS A 9 -5.30 -21.46 2.02
C LYS A 9 -4.25 -20.35 1.93
N ILE A 10 -4.12 -19.55 2.99
CA ILE A 10 -3.15 -18.46 3.10
C ILE A 10 -1.97 -18.96 3.92
N GLU A 11 -0.78 -18.92 3.34
CA GLU A 11 0.46 -19.26 4.07
C GLU A 11 0.72 -18.22 5.18
N PHE A 12 0.65 -18.66 6.43
CA PHE A 12 0.92 -17.81 7.57
C PHE A 12 2.40 -17.89 7.95
N THR A 13 3.10 -16.79 7.83
CA THR A 13 4.49 -16.67 8.25
C THR A 13 4.61 -15.77 9.48
N ARG A 14 5.53 -16.11 10.37
CA ARG A 14 5.83 -15.34 11.57
C ARG A 14 7.32 -15.06 11.66
N SER A 15 7.67 -13.84 12.04
CA SER A 15 9.06 -13.50 12.34
C SER A 15 9.57 -14.27 13.54
N ARG A 16 10.81 -14.70 13.48
CA ARG A 16 11.48 -15.40 14.57
C ARG A 16 11.82 -14.43 15.71
N PRO A 17 11.73 -14.85 16.98
CA PRO A 17 12.11 -14.01 18.10
C PRO A 17 13.55 -13.47 17.97
N GLY A 18 13.74 -12.17 18.18
CA GLY A 18 15.05 -11.52 18.12
C GLY A 18 15.65 -11.32 16.71
N ARG A 19 14.95 -11.69 15.64
CA ARG A 19 15.42 -11.51 14.25
C ARG A 19 14.80 -10.28 13.60
N LYS A 20 15.42 -9.12 13.79
CA LYS A 20 14.96 -7.82 13.25
C LYS A 20 14.72 -7.83 11.73
N ASN A 21 15.54 -8.57 10.98
CA ASN A 21 15.47 -8.58 9.51
C ASN A 21 14.29 -9.39 8.94
N ASP A 22 13.64 -10.23 9.73
CA ASP A 22 12.50 -11.03 9.25
C ASP A 22 11.29 -10.16 8.90
N ASN A 23 11.17 -8.96 9.48
CA ASN A 23 10.08 -8.00 9.23
C ASN A 23 10.44 -6.89 8.24
N MET A 24 11.64 -6.91 7.66
CA MET A 24 12.16 -5.82 6.82
C MET A 24 11.19 -5.40 5.70
N TYR A 25 10.56 -6.36 5.02
CA TYR A 25 9.62 -6.06 3.92
C TYR A 25 8.33 -5.40 4.42
N VAL A 26 7.79 -5.85 5.56
CA VAL A 26 6.60 -5.26 6.17
C VAL A 26 6.90 -3.84 6.66
N GLU A 27 8.04 -3.63 7.30
CA GLU A 27 8.49 -2.32 7.79
C GLU A 27 8.71 -1.35 6.64
N GLU A 28 9.34 -1.79 5.54
CA GLU A 28 9.53 -0.98 4.34
C GLU A 28 8.18 -0.58 3.75
N ARG A 29 7.22 -1.51 3.64
CA ARG A 29 5.89 -1.21 3.11
C ARG A 29 5.10 -0.29 4.02
N ASN A 30 5.14 -0.49 5.32
CA ASN A 30 4.53 0.42 6.28
C ASN A 30 5.14 1.83 6.16
N GLY A 31 6.45 1.95 6.03
CA GLY A 31 7.12 3.22 5.80
C GLY A 31 6.67 3.91 4.52
N HIS A 32 6.61 3.16 3.41
CA HIS A 32 6.30 3.73 2.10
C HIS A 32 4.80 3.99 1.87
N VAL A 33 3.93 3.07 2.29
CA VAL A 33 2.49 3.16 2.00
C VAL A 33 1.77 3.91 3.13
N ILE A 34 2.00 3.51 4.39
CA ILE A 34 1.24 4.09 5.49
C ILE A 34 1.83 5.42 5.94
N ARG A 35 3.10 5.43 6.38
CA ARG A 35 3.68 6.65 6.99
C ARG A 35 3.85 7.80 6.01
N LYS A 36 4.18 7.54 4.74
CA LYS A 36 4.27 8.60 3.72
C LYS A 36 2.91 9.13 3.30
N MET A 37 1.86 8.33 3.34
CA MET A 37 0.52 8.74 2.90
C MET A 37 -0.35 9.28 4.03
N ILE A 38 -0.21 8.76 5.25
CA ILE A 38 -1.00 9.15 6.42
C ILE A 38 -0.20 10.06 7.36
N GLY A 39 1.15 9.94 7.38
CA GLY A 39 2.01 10.64 8.31
C GLY A 39 2.37 9.82 9.54
N TYR A 40 2.95 10.49 10.54
CA TYR A 40 3.52 9.86 11.75
C TYR A 40 2.67 10.11 13.00
N ALA A 41 1.46 10.67 12.84
CA ALA A 41 0.58 10.93 13.97
C ALA A 41 0.17 9.63 14.66
N ASN A 42 0.10 9.68 15.99
CA ASN A 42 -0.45 8.58 16.76
C ASN A 42 -1.98 8.59 16.61
N LEU A 43 -2.52 7.59 15.97
CA LEU A 43 -3.96 7.40 15.77
C LEU A 43 -4.43 6.36 16.78
N ASP A 44 -4.85 6.80 17.96
CA ASP A 44 -5.09 5.97 19.14
C ASP A 44 -6.55 5.91 19.63
N CYS A 45 -7.47 6.55 18.89
CA CYS A 45 -8.90 6.45 19.20
C CYS A 45 -9.62 5.51 18.22
N ARG A 46 -10.65 4.83 18.73
CA ARG A 46 -11.43 3.83 17.96
C ARG A 46 -12.16 4.46 16.77
N GLU A 47 -12.62 5.69 16.96
CA GLU A 47 -13.39 6.44 15.96
C GLU A 47 -12.58 6.70 14.68
N VAL A 48 -11.27 6.86 14.81
CA VAL A 48 -10.36 7.06 13.66
C VAL A 48 -10.37 5.89 12.69
N ALA A 49 -10.56 4.66 13.16
CA ALA A 49 -10.48 3.47 12.32
C ALA A 49 -11.47 3.51 11.15
N GLN A 50 -12.69 3.98 11.39
CA GLN A 50 -13.71 4.12 10.34
C GLN A 50 -13.29 5.13 9.28
N TYR A 51 -12.77 6.29 9.70
CA TYR A 51 -12.34 7.35 8.78
C TYR A 51 -11.08 6.97 8.01
N LEU A 52 -10.18 6.17 8.62
CA LEU A 52 -9.05 5.56 7.92
C LEU A 52 -9.51 4.61 6.80
N ASN A 53 -10.51 3.78 7.05
CA ASN A 53 -11.06 2.90 6.01
C ASN A 53 -11.62 3.72 4.84
N LEU A 54 -12.38 4.77 5.13
CA LEU A 54 -12.86 5.70 4.10
C LEU A 54 -11.73 6.37 3.33
N TYR A 55 -10.61 6.69 3.98
CA TYR A 55 -9.41 7.20 3.32
C TYR A 55 -8.78 6.15 2.41
N TYR A 56 -8.67 4.90 2.87
CA TYR A 56 -8.12 3.81 2.06
C TYR A 56 -8.93 3.51 0.82
N ASP A 57 -10.25 3.68 0.84
CA ASP A 57 -11.13 3.49 -0.32
C ASP A 57 -10.75 4.38 -1.51
N VAL A 58 -10.13 5.53 -1.26
CA VAL A 58 -9.64 6.42 -2.34
C VAL A 58 -8.13 6.34 -2.55
N MET A 59 -7.37 6.05 -1.50
CA MET A 59 -5.92 5.93 -1.58
C MET A 59 -5.51 4.68 -2.38
N ILE A 60 -6.17 3.55 -2.16
CA ILE A 60 -5.83 2.30 -2.85
C ILE A 60 -6.01 2.42 -4.36
N PRO A 61 -7.16 2.86 -4.91
CA PRO A 61 -7.29 3.11 -6.34
C PRO A 61 -6.24 4.09 -6.88
N TYR A 62 -5.95 5.17 -6.15
CA TYR A 62 -4.90 6.11 -6.56
C TYR A 62 -3.53 5.43 -6.70
N LEU A 63 -3.11 4.66 -5.69
CA LEU A 63 -1.84 3.95 -5.72
C LEU A 63 -1.79 2.87 -6.82
N MET A 64 -2.87 2.12 -6.97
CA MET A 64 -2.94 1.01 -7.93
C MET A 64 -2.94 1.47 -9.38
N HIS A 65 -3.62 2.55 -9.69
CA HIS A 65 -3.83 2.99 -11.06
C HIS A 65 -2.85 4.08 -11.51
N PHE A 66 -2.33 4.91 -10.60
CA PHE A 66 -1.60 6.13 -10.98
C PHE A 66 -0.19 6.25 -10.40
N VAL A 67 0.17 5.44 -9.39
CA VAL A 67 1.52 5.51 -8.82
C VAL A 67 2.41 4.42 -9.41
N ALA A 68 3.31 4.84 -10.29
CA ALA A 68 4.28 3.93 -10.91
C ALA A 68 5.50 3.70 -10.02
N VAL A 69 5.94 2.46 -9.91
CA VAL A 69 7.12 2.05 -9.16
C VAL A 69 8.06 1.20 -10.03
N ARG A 70 9.36 1.30 -9.76
CA ARG A 70 10.37 0.42 -10.37
C ARG A 70 10.50 -0.84 -9.54
N ARG A 71 10.36 -2.00 -10.17
CA ARG A 71 10.63 -3.28 -9.53
C ARG A 71 12.13 -3.59 -9.62
N MET A 72 12.67 -4.11 -8.54
CA MET A 72 14.03 -4.63 -8.54
C MET A 72 14.07 -5.95 -9.32
N LEU A 73 14.93 -6.01 -10.34
CA LEU A 73 15.13 -7.18 -11.20
C LEU A 73 16.17 -8.13 -10.62
N GLY A 74 17.16 -7.59 -9.91
CA GLY A 74 18.25 -8.37 -9.37
C GLY A 74 19.25 -7.53 -8.58
N LYS A 75 20.30 -8.20 -8.15
CA LYS A 75 21.46 -7.59 -7.52
C LYS A 75 22.73 -8.08 -8.21
N GLU A 76 23.62 -7.19 -8.57
CA GLU A 76 24.94 -7.47 -9.11
C GLU A 76 25.99 -7.19 -8.04
N LYS A 77 26.92 -8.12 -7.85
CA LYS A 77 28.04 -7.91 -6.92
C LYS A 77 29.15 -7.16 -7.62
N ILE A 78 29.48 -5.98 -7.12
CA ILE A 78 30.60 -5.17 -7.61
C ILE A 78 31.58 -5.04 -6.44
N LEU A 79 32.71 -5.76 -6.53
CA LEU A 79 33.71 -5.88 -5.45
C LEU A 79 33.05 -6.39 -4.15
N SER A 80 33.10 -5.60 -3.07
CA SER A 80 32.52 -5.93 -1.76
C SER A 80 31.05 -5.48 -1.60
N LYS A 81 30.48 -4.76 -2.58
CA LYS A 81 29.13 -4.17 -2.49
C LYS A 81 28.17 -4.79 -3.49
N TYR A 82 26.86 -4.73 -3.18
CA TYR A 82 25.79 -5.13 -4.11
C TYR A 82 25.14 -3.90 -4.72
N LYS A 83 25.14 -3.82 -6.06
CA LYS A 83 24.34 -2.86 -6.83
C LYS A 83 22.97 -3.48 -7.14
N ARG A 84 21.91 -2.75 -6.82
CA ARG A 84 20.53 -3.15 -7.16
C ARG A 84 20.22 -2.74 -8.60
N ILE A 85 19.68 -3.67 -9.38
CA ILE A 85 19.25 -3.44 -10.76
C ILE A 85 17.74 -3.29 -10.74
N TYR A 86 17.24 -2.20 -11.30
CA TYR A 86 15.81 -1.89 -11.37
C TYR A 86 15.33 -1.86 -12.83
N GLU A 87 14.04 -2.04 -13.02
CA GLU A 87 13.39 -1.81 -14.31
C GLU A 87 13.73 -0.40 -14.84
N LYS A 88 13.94 -0.28 -16.15
CA LYS A 88 14.21 1.02 -16.79
C LYS A 88 12.99 1.94 -16.73
N ILE A 89 11.80 1.40 -16.99
CA ILE A 89 10.53 2.12 -17.04
C ILE A 89 9.70 1.76 -15.81
N PRO A 90 9.31 2.73 -14.96
CA PRO A 90 8.41 2.47 -13.86
C PRO A 90 7.00 2.16 -14.38
N LYS A 91 6.31 1.22 -13.74
CA LYS A 91 4.95 0.81 -14.10
C LYS A 91 4.04 0.84 -12.89
N THR A 92 2.76 1.18 -13.10
CA THR A 92 1.75 1.04 -12.06
C THR A 92 1.37 -0.44 -11.85
N PRO A 93 0.83 -0.83 -10.68
CA PRO A 93 0.26 -2.16 -10.49
C PRO A 93 -0.79 -2.51 -11.55
N TYR A 94 -1.65 -1.57 -11.92
CA TYR A 94 -2.62 -1.71 -13.01
C TYR A 94 -1.96 -2.13 -14.32
N GLN A 95 -0.93 -1.42 -14.79
CA GLN A 95 -0.21 -1.75 -16.02
C GLN A 95 0.41 -3.16 -15.97
N ARG A 96 0.95 -3.56 -14.80
CA ARG A 96 1.53 -4.89 -14.61
C ARG A 96 0.50 -6.01 -14.74
N ILE A 97 -0.71 -5.79 -14.21
CA ILE A 97 -1.81 -6.76 -14.34
C ILE A 97 -2.22 -6.90 -15.81
N LEU A 98 -2.34 -5.80 -16.55
CA LEU A 98 -2.69 -5.85 -17.97
C LEU A 98 -1.66 -6.61 -18.81
N GLU A 99 -0.37 -6.49 -18.47
CA GLU A 99 0.72 -7.20 -19.16
C GLU A 99 0.86 -8.67 -18.74
N HIS A 100 0.24 -9.07 -17.62
CA HIS A 100 0.44 -10.42 -17.09
C HIS A 100 -0.33 -11.47 -17.89
N LYS A 101 0.40 -12.50 -18.36
CA LYS A 101 -0.16 -13.52 -19.26
C LYS A 101 -1.20 -14.44 -18.58
N SER A 102 -1.06 -14.70 -17.27
CA SER A 102 -1.97 -15.59 -16.55
C SER A 102 -3.29 -14.94 -16.11
N ILE A 103 -3.46 -13.64 -16.34
CA ILE A 103 -4.70 -12.93 -16.02
C ILE A 103 -5.63 -13.00 -17.22
N SER A 104 -6.88 -13.42 -16.99
CA SER A 104 -7.88 -13.53 -18.05
C SER A 104 -8.22 -12.16 -18.63
N GLU A 105 -8.58 -12.13 -19.92
CA GLU A 105 -8.93 -10.88 -20.60
C GLU A 105 -10.20 -10.25 -20.03
N GLU A 106 -11.12 -11.06 -19.51
CA GLU A 106 -12.31 -10.55 -18.81
C GLU A 106 -11.96 -9.69 -17.59
N VAL A 107 -10.99 -10.13 -16.77
CA VAL A 107 -10.51 -9.36 -15.60
C VAL A 107 -9.82 -8.09 -16.05
N LYS A 108 -9.00 -8.16 -17.09
CA LYS A 108 -8.31 -6.98 -17.66
C LYS A 108 -9.30 -5.95 -18.20
N GLU A 109 -10.37 -6.40 -18.85
CA GLU A 109 -11.39 -5.49 -19.38
C GLU A 109 -12.17 -4.79 -18.25
N LYS A 110 -12.54 -5.50 -17.18
CA LYS A 110 -13.12 -4.88 -15.98
C LYS A 110 -12.21 -3.80 -15.40
N LEU A 111 -10.91 -4.10 -15.30
CA LEU A 111 -9.92 -3.13 -14.80
C LEU A 111 -9.75 -1.90 -15.72
N ARG A 112 -9.85 -2.06 -17.04
CA ARG A 112 -9.84 -0.93 -17.99
C ARG A 112 -11.05 -0.03 -17.80
N GLN A 113 -12.23 -0.65 -17.63
CA GLN A 113 -13.47 0.09 -17.37
C GLN A 113 -13.43 0.82 -16.01
N GLU A 114 -12.88 0.22 -14.98
CA GLU A 114 -12.65 0.88 -13.69
C GLU A 114 -11.68 2.05 -13.86
N HIS A 115 -10.55 1.81 -14.50
CA HIS A 115 -9.54 2.84 -14.75
C HIS A 115 -10.09 4.06 -15.51
N SER A 116 -10.93 3.83 -16.51
CA SER A 116 -11.53 4.90 -17.32
C SER A 116 -12.44 5.86 -16.54
N LYS A 117 -12.99 5.39 -15.40
CA LYS A 117 -13.84 6.18 -14.50
C LYS A 117 -13.04 6.96 -13.45
N LEU A 118 -11.76 6.65 -13.29
CA LEU A 118 -10.91 7.27 -12.29
C LEU A 118 -10.23 8.53 -12.82
N ASN A 119 -10.18 9.57 -11.99
CA ASN A 119 -9.41 10.77 -12.28
C ASN A 119 -8.40 11.02 -11.14
N PRO A 120 -7.08 11.03 -11.41
CA PRO A 120 -6.06 11.15 -10.38
C PRO A 120 -6.13 12.46 -9.59
N LEU A 121 -6.54 13.55 -10.23
CA LEU A 121 -6.68 14.85 -9.55
C LEU A 121 -7.86 14.85 -8.59
N ILE A 122 -8.98 14.25 -8.98
CA ILE A 122 -10.17 14.12 -8.12
C ILE A 122 -9.84 13.21 -6.94
N LEU A 123 -9.23 12.05 -7.20
CA LEU A 123 -8.81 11.13 -6.14
C LEU A 123 -7.87 11.81 -5.14
N LYS A 124 -6.89 12.57 -5.62
CA LYS A 124 -5.93 13.27 -4.75
C LYS A 124 -6.63 14.30 -3.87
N LYS A 125 -7.53 15.11 -4.41
CA LYS A 125 -8.32 16.07 -3.63
C LYS A 125 -9.19 15.38 -2.59
N GLU A 126 -9.82 14.27 -2.95
CA GLU A 126 -10.64 13.50 -2.01
C GLU A 126 -9.79 12.83 -0.91
N MET A 127 -8.58 12.34 -1.26
CA MET A 127 -7.62 11.84 -0.27
C MET A 127 -7.24 12.93 0.75
N GLU A 128 -6.91 14.13 0.31
CA GLU A 128 -6.56 15.26 1.18
C GLU A 128 -7.71 15.62 2.12
N LYS A 129 -8.93 15.67 1.60
CA LYS A 129 -10.15 15.94 2.37
C LYS A 129 -10.40 14.86 3.43
N ARG A 130 -10.32 13.59 3.07
CA ARG A 130 -10.54 12.46 3.99
C ARG A 130 -9.43 12.35 5.03
N LEU A 131 -8.18 12.58 4.64
CA LEU A 131 -7.05 12.60 5.58
C LEU A 131 -7.19 13.72 6.60
N LYS A 132 -7.62 14.92 6.17
CA LYS A 132 -7.93 16.02 7.10
C LYS A 132 -9.00 15.57 8.11
N LYS A 133 -10.05 14.89 7.66
CA LYS A 133 -11.09 14.37 8.56
C LYS A 133 -10.56 13.35 9.56
N VAL A 134 -9.65 12.46 9.16
CA VAL A 134 -8.95 11.53 10.06
C VAL A 134 -8.26 12.29 11.20
N TYR A 135 -7.53 13.35 10.87
CA TYR A 135 -6.83 14.15 11.89
C TYR A 135 -7.79 14.98 12.75
N ASP A 136 -8.91 15.46 12.19
CA ASP A 136 -9.93 16.18 12.97
C ASP A 136 -10.55 15.27 14.02
N ILE A 137 -10.88 14.01 13.63
CA ILE A 137 -11.41 13.00 14.56
C ILE A 137 -10.38 12.62 15.62
N GLN A 138 -9.11 12.42 15.23
CA GLN A 138 -8.04 12.16 16.19
C GLN A 138 -7.90 13.30 17.22
N ARG A 139 -7.98 14.56 16.78
CA ARG A 139 -7.93 15.71 17.70
C ARG A 139 -9.13 15.79 18.64
N GLN A 140 -10.28 15.36 18.18
CA GLN A 140 -11.52 15.39 18.95
C GLN A 140 -11.60 14.28 19.99
N PHE A 141 -11.19 13.06 19.64
CA PHE A 141 -11.40 11.84 20.43
C PHE A 141 -10.12 11.15 20.90
N GLY A 142 -8.97 11.51 20.34
CA GLY A 142 -7.69 10.95 20.73
C GLY A 142 -7.23 11.37 22.12
N ASN A 143 -6.36 10.58 22.71
CA ASN A 143 -5.78 10.88 24.01
C ASN A 143 -4.94 12.17 23.91
N LYS A 144 -5.31 13.18 24.70
CA LYS A 144 -4.46 14.34 24.92
C LYS A 144 -3.27 13.86 25.73
N ARG A 145 -2.09 13.84 25.14
CA ARG A 145 -0.86 13.67 25.91
C ARG A 145 -0.52 15.02 26.53
N ASP A 146 -0.52 15.07 27.84
CA ASP A 146 0.01 16.18 28.61
C ASP A 146 1.49 16.35 28.31
#